data_86d9fcee997fade2ce1eda7c0d2d8eed
#
_entry.id   86d9fcee997fade2ce1eda7c0d2d8eed
#
_cell.length_a   1.000
_cell.length_b   1.000
_cell.length_c   1.000
_cell.angle_alpha   90.00
_cell.angle_beta   90.00
_cell.angle_gamma   90.00
#
_symmetry.space_group_name_H-M   'P 1'
#
loop_
_entity.id
_entity.type
_entity.pdbx_description
1 polymer ?
#
loop_
_entity_poly.entity_id
_entity_poly.type
_entity_poly.pdbx_seq_one_letter_code
_entity_poly.pdbx_strand_id
1 'polypeptide(L)'
;MNHYETVFILNPVLSEDQIKEAVKKFAAIITDRGGKFVNQEDWGLKKLAYPIQNKKSGFYHLFEYTVDGAAINPLEVEFRRDERVMRYLTVKLDKHAIAWAEKRVNKLKETAKA
;
A
#
# COMPACT_ATOMS: atom_id res chain seq x y z
N MET A 1 18.54 4.66 6.49
CA MET A 1 17.16 4.62 5.97
C MET A 1 16.26 3.87 6.92
N ASN A 2 15.00 4.29 7.00
CA ASN A 2 14.01 3.61 7.80
C ASN A 2 13.22 2.62 6.95
N HIS A 3 12.67 1.61 7.60
CA HIS A 3 11.85 0.59 6.97
C HIS A 3 10.37 0.92 7.21
N TYR A 4 9.58 0.95 6.14
CA TYR A 4 8.16 1.29 6.19
C TYR A 4 7.30 0.27 5.46
N GLU A 5 6.05 0.18 5.87
CA GLU A 5 5.02 -0.57 5.18
C GLU A 5 3.84 0.38 4.93
N THR A 6 3.36 0.44 3.70
CA THR A 6 2.19 1.21 3.33
C THR A 6 1.14 0.28 2.73
N VAL A 7 -0.04 0.29 3.32
CA VAL A 7 -1.21 -0.37 2.74
C VAL A 7 -2.13 0.72 2.22
N PHE A 8 -2.56 0.61 0.98
CA PHE A 8 -3.51 1.55 0.40
C PHE A 8 -4.61 0.83 -0.36
N ILE A 9 -5.78 1.45 -0.38
CA ILE A 9 -6.98 0.87 -0.98
C ILE A 9 -7.44 1.79 -2.10
N LEU A 10 -7.56 1.24 -3.31
CA LEU A 10 -8.01 1.96 -4.48
C LEU A 10 -9.50 1.72 -4.74
N ASN A 11 -10.13 2.71 -5.36
CA ASN A 11 -11.55 2.69 -5.67
C ASN A 11 -11.89 1.47 -6.56
N PRO A 12 -12.93 0.69 -6.21
CA PRO A 12 -13.27 -0.54 -6.95
C PRO A 12 -13.82 -0.29 -8.36
N VAL A 13 -14.20 0.94 -8.70
CA VAL A 13 -14.70 1.26 -10.04
C VAL A 13 -13.57 1.51 -11.05
N LEU A 14 -12.31 1.51 -10.62
CA LEU A 14 -11.17 1.73 -11.50
C LEU A 14 -10.97 0.56 -12.46
N SER A 15 -10.55 0.87 -13.70
CA SER A 15 -10.10 -0.14 -14.63
C SER A 15 -8.73 -0.68 -14.24
N GLU A 16 -8.34 -1.83 -14.80
CA GLU A 16 -7.03 -2.42 -14.56
C GLU A 16 -5.89 -1.45 -14.91
N ASP A 17 -6.02 -0.73 -16.02
CA ASP A 17 -5.03 0.24 -16.46
C ASP A 17 -4.89 1.40 -15.47
N GLN A 18 -6.01 1.89 -14.95
CA GLN A 18 -6.03 2.95 -13.95
C GLN A 18 -5.36 2.50 -12.64
N ILE A 19 -5.60 1.25 -12.24
CA ILE A 19 -4.97 0.68 -11.05
C ILE A 19 -3.46 0.59 -11.24
N LYS A 20 -2.99 0.06 -12.37
CA LYS A 20 -1.57 -0.04 -12.68
C LYS A 20 -0.90 1.32 -12.72
N GLU A 21 -1.56 2.31 -13.29
CA GLU A 21 -1.07 3.69 -13.34
C GLU A 21 -0.90 4.28 -11.94
N ALA A 22 -1.89 4.09 -11.07
CA ALA A 22 -1.83 4.58 -9.70
C ALA A 22 -0.70 3.93 -8.91
N VAL A 23 -0.57 2.61 -8.99
CA VAL A 23 0.49 1.86 -8.32
C VAL A 23 1.86 2.33 -8.81
N LYS A 24 2.03 2.48 -10.12
CA LYS A 24 3.27 2.95 -10.72
C LYS A 24 3.63 4.36 -10.26
N LYS A 25 2.63 5.25 -10.17
CA LYS A 25 2.83 6.62 -9.69
C LYS A 25 3.40 6.64 -8.27
N PHE A 26 2.79 5.89 -7.36
CA PHE A 26 3.24 5.87 -5.97
C PHE A 26 4.59 5.17 -5.82
N ALA A 27 4.83 4.11 -6.57
CA ALA A 27 6.13 3.45 -6.58
C ALA A 27 7.24 4.41 -7.06
N ALA A 28 6.98 5.20 -8.09
CA ALA A 28 7.93 6.18 -8.62
C ALA A 28 8.27 7.25 -7.61
N ILE A 29 7.30 7.73 -6.81
CA ILE A 29 7.54 8.72 -5.77
C ILE A 29 8.56 8.20 -4.75
N ILE A 30 8.44 6.94 -4.35
CA ILE A 30 9.34 6.31 -3.39
C ILE A 30 10.75 6.16 -4.00
N THR A 31 10.85 5.65 -5.21
CA THR A 31 12.15 5.43 -5.87
C THR A 31 12.85 6.75 -6.22
N ASP A 32 12.11 7.76 -6.61
CA ASP A 32 12.66 9.09 -6.94
C ASP A 32 13.28 9.77 -5.70
N ARG A 33 12.86 9.38 -4.51
CA ARG A 33 13.41 9.89 -3.26
C ARG A 33 14.49 8.97 -2.67
N GLY A 34 15.02 8.06 -3.47
CA GLY A 34 16.09 7.16 -3.07
C GLY A 34 15.64 5.94 -2.31
N GLY A 35 14.33 5.68 -2.27
CA GLY A 35 13.80 4.50 -1.62
C GLY A 35 14.01 3.23 -2.41
N LYS A 36 14.03 2.10 -1.69
CA LYS A 36 14.16 0.78 -2.29
C LYS A 36 13.02 -0.10 -1.81
N PHE A 37 12.37 -0.78 -2.73
CA PHE A 37 11.32 -1.73 -2.39
C PHE A 37 11.90 -3.03 -1.86
N VAL A 38 11.34 -3.50 -0.76
CA VAL A 38 11.61 -4.82 -0.19
C VAL A 38 10.57 -5.81 -0.70
N ASN A 39 9.30 -5.36 -0.77
CA ASN A 39 8.20 -6.19 -1.23
C ASN A 39 7.08 -5.31 -1.78
N GLN A 40 6.38 -5.81 -2.79
CA GLN A 40 5.17 -5.19 -3.33
C GLN A 40 4.14 -6.30 -3.52
N GLU A 41 2.93 -6.07 -3.01
CA GLU A 41 1.86 -7.06 -3.15
C GLU A 41 0.58 -6.42 -3.65
N ASP A 42 -0.10 -7.13 -4.54
CA ASP A 42 -1.44 -6.83 -5.01
C ASP A 42 -2.37 -7.89 -4.43
N TRP A 43 -3.22 -7.48 -3.49
CA TRP A 43 -4.16 -8.41 -2.87
C TRP A 43 -5.49 -8.49 -3.62
N GLY A 44 -5.64 -7.70 -4.68
CA GLY A 44 -6.84 -7.67 -5.49
C GLY A 44 -8.03 -7.02 -4.80
N LEU A 45 -9.21 -7.30 -5.33
CA LEU A 45 -10.46 -6.76 -4.80
C LEU A 45 -10.85 -7.48 -3.51
N LYS A 46 -10.98 -6.73 -2.43
CA LYS A 46 -11.34 -7.23 -1.11
C LYS A 46 -12.56 -6.51 -0.57
N LYS A 47 -13.38 -7.24 0.17
CA LYS A 47 -14.52 -6.65 0.87
C LYS A 47 -14.01 -5.85 2.08
N LEU A 48 -14.51 -4.63 2.22
CA LEU A 48 -14.17 -3.77 3.36
C LEU A 48 -14.95 -4.19 4.60
N ALA A 49 -14.28 -4.12 5.77
CA ALA A 49 -14.94 -4.36 7.06
C ALA A 49 -16.03 -3.31 7.30
N TYR A 50 -15.77 -2.07 6.89
CA TYR A 50 -16.72 -0.96 6.97
C TYR A 50 -16.78 -0.25 5.63
N PRO A 51 -17.97 0.18 5.15
CA PRO A 51 -18.07 0.94 3.93
C PRO A 51 -17.28 2.24 4.01
N ILE A 52 -16.56 2.58 2.94
CA ILE A 52 -15.85 3.85 2.80
C ILE A 52 -16.45 4.55 1.57
N GLN A 53 -16.92 5.78 1.73
CA GLN A 53 -17.55 6.55 0.65
C GLN A 53 -18.65 5.75 -0.07
N ASN A 54 -19.44 5.01 0.69
CA ASN A 54 -20.51 4.12 0.20
C ASN A 54 -20.01 2.94 -0.65
N LYS A 55 -18.72 2.65 -0.62
CA LYS A 55 -18.13 1.49 -1.30
C LYS A 55 -17.94 0.35 -0.30
N LYS A 56 -18.29 -0.87 -0.70
CA LYS A 56 -18.19 -2.05 0.14
C LYS A 56 -16.92 -2.85 -0.09
N SER A 57 -16.17 -2.52 -1.13
CA SER A 57 -14.94 -3.22 -1.50
C SER A 57 -13.91 -2.22 -2.04
N GLY A 58 -12.68 -2.69 -2.22
CA GLY A 58 -11.61 -1.90 -2.79
C GLY A 58 -10.45 -2.79 -3.20
N PHE A 59 -9.56 -2.25 -4.03
CA PHE A 59 -8.34 -2.94 -4.43
C PHE A 59 -7.24 -2.66 -3.43
N TYR A 60 -6.75 -3.69 -2.76
CA TYR A 60 -5.73 -3.59 -1.72
C TYR A 60 -4.34 -3.79 -2.31
N HIS A 61 -3.42 -2.92 -1.95
CA HIS A 61 -2.01 -3.01 -2.32
C HIS A 61 -1.13 -2.81 -1.09
N LEU A 62 -0.02 -3.54 -1.04
CA LEU A 62 0.98 -3.40 0.01
C LEU A 62 2.32 -3.02 -0.61
N PHE A 63 2.95 -1.99 -0.05
CA PHE A 63 4.34 -1.63 -0.34
C PHE A 63 5.16 -1.76 0.94
N GLU A 64 6.21 -2.56 0.88
CA GLU A 64 7.23 -2.61 1.92
C GLU A 64 8.51 -2.06 1.32
N TYR A 65 9.10 -1.05 1.96
CA TYR A 65 10.22 -0.33 1.37
C TYR A 65 11.09 0.33 2.43
N THR A 66 12.31 0.70 2.04
CA THR A 66 13.22 1.50 2.86
C THR A 66 13.42 2.85 2.19
N VAL A 67 13.36 3.91 2.97
CA VAL A 67 13.51 5.28 2.48
C VAL A 67 13.84 6.19 3.67
N ASP A 68 14.39 7.38 3.38
CA ASP A 68 14.58 8.41 4.39
C ASP A 68 13.21 8.85 4.92
N GLY A 69 13.10 9.04 6.24
CA GLY A 69 11.85 9.45 6.87
C GLY A 69 11.27 10.75 6.31
N ALA A 70 12.11 11.63 5.80
CA ALA A 70 11.66 12.89 5.18
C ALA A 70 10.82 12.66 3.92
N ALA A 71 10.88 11.49 3.30
CA ALA A 71 10.11 11.17 2.09
C ALA A 71 8.65 10.81 2.40
N ILE A 72 8.32 10.47 3.64
CA ILE A 72 6.99 9.97 4.00
C ILE A 72 5.91 11.03 3.88
N ASN A 73 6.15 12.25 4.38
CA ASN A 73 5.16 13.33 4.28
C ASN A 73 4.77 13.65 2.83
N PRO A 74 5.72 13.83 1.90
CA PRO A 74 5.37 14.02 0.48
C PRO A 74 4.58 12.86 -0.11
N LEU A 75 4.92 11.62 0.24
CA LEU A 75 4.21 10.43 -0.23
C LEU A 75 2.77 10.43 0.28
N GLU A 76 2.55 10.70 1.56
CA GLU A 76 1.20 10.73 2.14
C GLU A 76 0.35 11.86 1.56
N VAL A 77 0.96 13.01 1.24
CA VAL A 77 0.27 14.11 0.56
C VAL A 77 -0.25 13.64 -0.81
N GLU A 78 0.54 12.90 -1.54
CA GLU A 78 0.11 12.37 -2.84
C GLU A 78 -1.01 11.34 -2.71
N PHE A 79 -0.95 10.45 -1.71
CA PHE A 79 -2.07 9.54 -1.43
C PHE A 79 -3.35 10.32 -1.11
N ARG A 80 -3.25 11.34 -0.29
CA ARG A 80 -4.41 12.13 0.14
C ARG A 80 -5.03 12.92 -1.01
N ARG A 81 -4.21 13.40 -1.94
CA ARG A 81 -4.66 14.19 -3.10
C ARG A 81 -5.23 13.34 -4.22
N ASP A 82 -4.90 12.06 -4.27
CA ASP A 82 -5.33 11.18 -5.35
C ASP A 82 -6.73 10.65 -5.08
N GLU A 83 -7.69 11.04 -5.90
CA GLU A 83 -9.09 10.64 -5.76
C GLU A 83 -9.30 9.13 -5.94
N ARG A 84 -8.35 8.43 -6.57
CA ARG A 84 -8.40 6.98 -6.75
C ARG A 84 -8.14 6.24 -5.44
N VAL A 85 -7.48 6.87 -4.48
CA VAL A 85 -7.16 6.27 -3.19
C VAL A 85 -8.29 6.51 -2.21
N MET A 86 -8.90 5.43 -1.72
CA MET A 86 -9.97 5.50 -0.71
C MET A 86 -9.40 5.64 0.69
N ARG A 87 -8.29 4.92 0.96
CA ARG A 87 -7.65 4.91 2.26
C ARG A 87 -6.18 4.49 2.11
N TYR A 88 -5.36 4.96 3.02
CA TYR A 88 -3.95 4.56 3.09
C TYR A 88 -3.49 4.54 4.54
N LEU A 89 -2.47 3.72 4.82
CA LEU A 89 -1.84 3.67 6.13
C LEU A 89 -0.36 3.34 5.95
N THR A 90 0.52 4.20 6.47
CA THR A 90 1.97 3.98 6.46
C THR A 90 2.45 3.79 7.90
N VAL A 91 3.21 2.72 8.12
CA VAL A 91 3.73 2.36 9.43
C VAL A 91 5.25 2.21 9.33
N LYS A 92 5.97 2.78 10.29
CA LYS A 92 7.41 2.56 10.43
C LYS A 92 7.62 1.23 11.15
N LEU A 93 8.47 0.37 10.58
CA LEU A 93 8.75 -0.96 11.10
C LEU A 93 10.08 -0.99 11.86
N ASP A 94 10.08 -1.57 13.06
CA ASP A 94 11.29 -1.96 13.78
C ASP A 94 11.59 -3.44 13.48
N LYS A 95 12.66 -3.98 14.08
CA LYS A 95 13.04 -5.38 13.84
C LYS A 95 11.93 -6.37 14.16
N HIS A 96 11.22 -6.16 15.26
CA HIS A 96 10.14 -7.05 15.67
C HIS A 96 8.92 -6.88 14.78
N ALA A 97 8.59 -5.64 14.42
CA ALA A 97 7.49 -5.35 13.54
C ALA A 97 7.73 -5.90 12.13
N ILE A 98 8.97 -5.87 11.63
CA ILE A 98 9.33 -6.44 10.32
C ILE A 98 9.06 -7.95 10.30
N ALA A 99 9.52 -8.69 11.32
CA ALA A 99 9.29 -10.12 11.41
C ALA A 99 7.79 -10.45 11.50
N TRP A 100 7.06 -9.68 12.28
CA TRP A 100 5.61 -9.86 12.42
C TRP A 100 4.86 -9.54 11.13
N ALA A 101 5.27 -8.49 10.41
CA ALA A 101 4.67 -8.12 9.13
C ALA A 101 4.88 -9.21 8.08
N GLU A 102 6.06 -9.81 8.03
CA GLU A 102 6.34 -10.93 7.12
C GLU A 102 5.42 -12.12 7.41
N LYS A 103 5.24 -12.48 8.68
CA LYS A 103 4.33 -13.55 9.07
C LYS A 103 2.88 -13.24 8.69
N ARG A 104 2.45 -12.00 8.91
CA ARG A 104 1.10 -11.57 8.57
C ARG A 104 0.84 -11.66 7.07
N VAL A 105 1.80 -11.19 6.25
CA VAL A 105 1.70 -11.24 4.80
C VAL A 105 1.65 -12.68 4.31
N ASN A 106 2.50 -13.57 4.82
CA ASN A 106 2.49 -14.98 4.47
C ASN A 106 1.16 -15.64 4.83
N LYS A 107 0.63 -15.33 5.99
CA LYS A 107 -0.67 -15.85 6.43
C LYS A 107 -1.81 -15.38 5.51
N LEU A 108 -1.79 -14.12 5.10
CA LEU A 108 -2.80 -13.58 4.17
C LEU A 108 -2.69 -14.22 2.80
N LYS A 109 -1.48 -14.50 2.32
CA LYS A 109 -1.27 -15.22 1.06
C LYS A 109 -1.83 -16.65 1.12
N GLU A 110 -1.61 -17.35 2.21
CA GLU A 110 -2.16 -18.68 2.43
C GLU A 110 -3.68 -18.65 2.43
N THR A 111 -4.28 -17.68 3.12
CA THR A 111 -5.72 -17.49 3.14
C THR A 111 -6.29 -17.18 1.76
N ALA A 112 -5.58 -16.37 0.98
CA ALA A 112 -6.01 -16.01 -0.37
C ALA A 112 -5.94 -17.19 -1.35
N LYS A 113 -5.10 -18.18 -1.09
CA LYS A 113 -4.98 -19.40 -1.90
C LYS A 113 -6.01 -20.48 -1.54
N ALA A 114 -6.58 -20.36 -0.38
CA ALA A 114 -7.61 -21.25 0.07
C ALA A 114 -8.98 -20.81 -0.40
#